data_bc3712f9a6aee1502e5a9f617690e747
#
_entry.id   bc3712f9a6aee1502e5a9f617690e747
#
_cell.length_a   1.000
_cell.length_b   1.000
_cell.length_c   1.000
_cell.angle_alpha   90.00
_cell.angle_beta   90.00
_cell.angle_gamma   90.00
#
_symmetry.space_group_name_H-M   'P 1'
#
loop_
_entity.id
_entity.type
_entity.pdbx_description
1 polymer ?
#
loop_
_entity_poly.entity_id
_entity_poly.type
_entity_poly.pdbx_seq_one_letter_code
_entity_poly.pdbx_strand_id
1 'polypeptide(L)'
;MDAGITGEGKEKRMFYSLEGIWQAGLDGGIGGEMRLPGTLDENGLGHKDAGANQWHPEAAIGNAREGFDSDGPIATRFTRKHTYEGEARLTRRIAFHPPEGKRVFLEAERARCLRLLVDGKEVPDFVPPSITTPHVFEVTGLLDGDNALTLLSDNSYPGLPHDAIV
;
A
#
# COMPACT_ATOMS: atom_id res chain seq x y z
N MET A 1 -35.83 -33.63 29.96
CA MET A 1 -34.35 -33.61 29.83
C MET A 1 -34.06 -32.80 28.59
N ASP A 2 -33.83 -31.53 28.80
CA ASP A 2 -33.58 -30.57 27.70
C ASP A 2 -32.07 -30.48 27.51
N ALA A 3 -31.59 -30.90 26.34
CA ALA A 3 -30.20 -30.80 25.97
C ALA A 3 -29.97 -29.40 25.40
N GLY A 4 -29.56 -28.49 26.26
CA GLY A 4 -29.11 -27.17 25.84
C GLY A 4 -27.90 -27.26 24.94
N ILE A 5 -28.04 -26.89 23.68
CA ILE A 5 -26.93 -26.65 22.75
C ILE A 5 -26.28 -25.34 23.18
N THR A 6 -25.14 -25.42 23.87
CA THR A 6 -24.28 -24.30 24.13
C THR A 6 -23.64 -23.90 22.80
N GLY A 7 -24.12 -22.81 22.22
CA GLY A 7 -23.48 -22.20 21.06
C GLY A 7 -22.05 -21.78 21.40
N GLU A 8 -21.08 -22.36 20.71
CA GLU A 8 -19.70 -21.92 20.72
C GLU A 8 -19.65 -20.42 20.38
N GLY A 9 -19.18 -19.62 21.34
CA GLY A 9 -19.02 -18.19 21.18
C GLY A 9 -18.04 -17.91 20.02
N LYS A 10 -18.53 -17.37 18.90
CA LYS A 10 -17.67 -16.87 17.83
C LYS A 10 -16.71 -15.85 18.46
N GLU A 11 -15.43 -16.19 18.50
CA GLU A 11 -14.39 -15.27 18.95
C GLU A 11 -14.47 -13.97 18.12
N LYS A 12 -14.74 -12.86 18.80
CA LYS A 12 -14.90 -11.57 18.13
C LYS A 12 -13.54 -11.11 17.64
N ARG A 13 -13.34 -11.00 16.33
CA ARG A 13 -12.16 -10.33 15.77
C ARG A 13 -12.19 -8.86 16.16
N MET A 14 -11.05 -8.35 16.60
CA MET A 14 -10.86 -6.93 16.84
C MET A 14 -10.00 -6.37 15.71
N PHE A 15 -10.32 -5.16 15.25
CA PHE A 15 -9.57 -4.46 14.23
C PHE A 15 -8.99 -3.19 14.81
N TYR A 16 -7.76 -2.92 14.46
CA TYR A 16 -7.06 -1.69 14.76
C TYR A 16 -6.61 -1.07 13.43
N SER A 17 -7.13 0.12 13.11
CA SER A 17 -6.79 0.78 11.86
C SER A 17 -5.41 1.42 11.93
N LEU A 18 -4.62 1.19 10.89
CA LEU A 18 -3.34 1.85 10.64
C LEU A 18 -3.44 2.98 9.63
N GLU A 19 -4.66 3.41 9.28
CA GLU A 19 -4.88 4.59 8.45
C GLU A 19 -4.28 5.85 9.06
N GLY A 20 -3.84 6.76 8.21
CA GLY A 20 -3.32 8.05 8.64
C GLY A 20 -1.96 8.39 8.04
N ILE A 21 -1.18 9.20 8.74
CA ILE A 21 0.08 9.73 8.25
C ILE A 21 1.22 8.76 8.53
N TRP A 22 2.01 8.51 7.49
CA TRP A 22 3.25 7.76 7.48
C TRP A 22 4.37 8.65 6.95
N GLN A 23 5.60 8.39 7.34
CA GLN A 23 6.77 9.02 6.75
C GLN A 23 7.23 8.21 5.57
N ALA A 24 7.25 8.82 4.39
CA ALA A 24 7.68 8.19 3.16
C ALA A 24 9.10 8.61 2.79
N GLY A 25 9.90 7.67 2.32
CA GLY A 25 11.21 7.90 1.72
C GLY A 25 11.33 7.11 0.42
N LEU A 26 11.75 7.78 -0.64
CA LEU A 26 11.99 7.24 -1.96
C LEU A 26 13.46 7.41 -2.32
N ASP A 27 13.94 6.66 -3.30
CA ASP A 27 15.28 6.85 -3.82
C ASP A 27 15.49 8.27 -4.37
N GLY A 28 16.74 8.72 -4.38
CA GLY A 28 17.06 10.09 -4.82
C GLY A 28 16.78 11.18 -3.77
N GLY A 29 16.45 10.79 -2.52
CA GLY A 29 16.22 11.74 -1.43
C GLY A 29 14.84 12.40 -1.45
N ILE A 30 13.92 11.88 -2.25
CA ILE A 30 12.52 12.31 -2.23
C ILE A 30 11.86 11.71 -1.00
N GLY A 31 11.13 12.53 -0.24
CA GLY A 31 10.44 12.06 0.94
C GLY A 31 9.48 13.08 1.50
N GLY A 32 8.67 12.64 2.45
CA GLY A 32 7.67 13.48 3.09
C GLY A 32 6.60 12.67 3.82
N GLU A 33 5.56 13.36 4.21
CA GLU A 33 4.39 12.72 4.79
C GLU A 33 3.52 12.11 3.69
N MET A 34 3.05 10.90 3.94
CA MET A 34 2.12 10.19 3.07
C MET A 34 0.92 9.71 3.88
N ARG A 35 -0.26 10.01 3.39
CA ARG A 35 -1.50 9.49 3.98
C ARG A 35 -1.83 8.13 3.38
N LEU A 36 -2.01 7.12 4.22
CA LEU A 36 -2.53 5.81 3.86
C LEU A 36 -3.97 5.65 4.38
N PRO A 37 -4.85 4.98 3.62
CA PRO A 37 -4.65 4.53 2.24
C PRO A 37 -4.52 5.69 1.26
N GLY A 38 -3.72 5.52 0.23
CA GLY A 38 -3.47 6.52 -0.80
C GLY A 38 -2.32 6.13 -1.71
N THR A 39 -2.10 6.92 -2.76
CA THR A 39 -1.01 6.72 -3.72
C THR A 39 0.09 7.77 -3.52
N LEU A 40 1.29 7.49 -4.03
CA LEU A 40 2.38 8.47 -4.04
C LEU A 40 1.96 9.76 -4.76
N ASP A 41 1.28 9.63 -5.90
CA ASP A 41 0.81 10.77 -6.69
C ASP A 41 -0.18 11.66 -5.94
N GLU A 42 -1.19 11.07 -5.27
CA GLU A 42 -2.15 11.82 -4.44
C GLU A 42 -1.48 12.56 -3.29
N ASN A 43 -0.37 12.04 -2.80
CA ASN A 43 0.43 12.64 -1.74
C ASN A 43 1.52 13.59 -2.27
N GLY A 44 1.61 13.78 -3.59
CA GLY A 44 2.59 14.68 -4.20
C GLY A 44 4.02 14.17 -4.13
N LEU A 45 4.21 12.86 -3.98
CA LEU A 45 5.51 12.20 -3.87
C LEU A 45 5.92 11.56 -5.20
N GLY A 46 7.20 11.71 -5.55
CA GLY A 46 7.77 11.22 -6.79
C GLY A 46 8.33 12.33 -7.66
N HIS A 47 8.72 11.98 -8.88
CA HIS A 47 9.17 12.93 -9.88
C HIS A 47 7.96 13.56 -10.57
N LYS A 48 8.03 14.89 -10.79
CA LYS A 48 6.95 15.57 -11.50
C LYS A 48 6.81 14.96 -12.90
N ASP A 49 5.62 14.50 -13.21
CA ASP A 49 5.32 13.94 -14.52
C ASP A 49 5.20 15.08 -15.54
N ALA A 50 6.10 15.06 -16.53
CA ALA A 50 6.10 16.03 -17.63
C ALA A 50 5.15 15.61 -18.77
N GLY A 51 4.33 14.58 -18.57
CA GLY A 51 3.41 14.07 -19.58
C GLY A 51 4.01 13.04 -20.54
N ALA A 52 5.32 12.79 -20.50
CA ALA A 52 5.97 11.85 -21.42
C ALA A 52 5.55 10.38 -21.21
N ASN A 53 5.14 10.04 -19.99
CA ASN A 53 4.74 8.69 -19.61
C ASN A 53 3.23 8.56 -19.34
N GLN A 54 2.46 9.59 -19.65
CA GLN A 54 1.01 9.53 -19.50
C GLN A 54 0.40 8.69 -20.62
N TRP A 55 -0.61 7.93 -20.28
CA TRP A 55 -1.36 7.21 -21.28
C TRP A 55 -2.16 8.18 -22.15
N HIS A 56 -1.83 8.21 -23.44
CA HIS A 56 -2.53 8.99 -24.44
C HIS A 56 -3.51 8.07 -25.18
N PRO A 57 -4.81 8.35 -25.12
CA PRO A 57 -5.82 7.55 -25.81
C PRO A 57 -5.52 7.41 -27.31
N GLU A 58 -4.98 8.46 -27.94
CA GLU A 58 -4.61 8.49 -29.34
C GLU A 58 -3.52 7.47 -29.69
N ALA A 59 -2.51 7.35 -28.86
CA ALA A 59 -1.43 6.39 -29.06
C ALA A 59 -1.93 4.93 -28.92
N ALA A 60 -2.91 4.70 -28.05
CA ALA A 60 -3.48 3.38 -27.83
C ALA A 60 -4.48 2.95 -28.93
N ILE A 61 -5.15 3.92 -29.58
CA ILE A 61 -6.23 3.63 -30.55
C ILE A 61 -5.75 3.86 -32.01
N GLY A 62 -4.56 4.45 -32.19
CA GLY A 62 -3.98 4.69 -33.52
C GLY A 62 -4.70 5.76 -34.36
N ASN A 63 -5.70 6.44 -33.79
CA ASN A 63 -6.47 7.47 -34.47
C ASN A 63 -6.68 8.65 -33.53
N ALA A 64 -6.05 9.79 -33.84
CA ALA A 64 -6.40 11.04 -33.21
C ALA A 64 -7.89 11.35 -33.47
N ARG A 65 -8.66 11.54 -32.40
CA ARG A 65 -10.03 12.04 -32.55
C ARG A 65 -9.96 13.53 -32.84
N GLU A 66 -10.59 13.96 -33.91
CA GLU A 66 -10.78 15.38 -34.21
C GLU A 66 -11.35 16.10 -32.97
N GLY A 67 -10.68 17.15 -32.52
CA GLY A 67 -11.09 17.92 -31.36
C GLY A 67 -10.48 17.49 -30.03
N PHE A 68 -9.54 16.55 -30.01
CA PHE A 68 -8.75 16.24 -28.83
C PHE A 68 -7.56 17.17 -28.76
N ASP A 69 -7.53 18.04 -27.74
CA ASP A 69 -6.38 18.91 -27.50
C ASP A 69 -5.24 18.09 -26.89
N SER A 70 -4.24 17.77 -27.71
CA SER A 70 -3.07 17.01 -27.30
C SER A 70 -2.14 17.78 -26.36
N ASP A 71 -2.29 19.10 -26.30
CA ASP A 71 -1.41 19.96 -25.51
C ASP A 71 -2.00 20.33 -24.14
N GLY A 72 -3.26 19.98 -23.89
CA GLY A 72 -3.92 20.19 -22.63
C GLY A 72 -3.78 19.02 -21.66
N PRO A 73 -3.87 19.28 -20.34
CA PRO A 73 -3.96 18.19 -19.38
C PRO A 73 -5.21 17.36 -19.70
N ILE A 74 -5.02 16.10 -20.06
CA ILE A 74 -6.13 15.18 -20.26
C ILE A 74 -6.81 15.03 -18.92
N ALA A 75 -7.97 15.66 -18.76
CA ALA A 75 -8.77 15.61 -17.54
C ALA A 75 -9.43 14.23 -17.38
N THR A 76 -8.63 13.18 -17.49
CA THR A 76 -9.05 11.82 -17.26
C THR A 76 -8.53 11.35 -15.91
N ARG A 77 -9.26 10.44 -15.31
CA ARG A 77 -8.89 9.76 -14.06
C ARG A 77 -7.55 9.04 -14.05
N PHE A 78 -6.87 8.99 -15.20
CA PHE A 78 -5.56 8.34 -15.36
C PHE A 78 -4.39 9.33 -15.44
N THR A 79 -4.67 10.62 -15.40
CA THR A 79 -3.63 11.64 -15.42
C THR A 79 -2.95 11.68 -14.06
N ARG A 80 -1.64 11.45 -14.02
CA ARG A 80 -0.80 11.58 -12.82
C ARG A 80 -0.01 12.88 -12.88
N LYS A 81 0.26 13.43 -11.70
CA LYS A 81 1.13 14.62 -11.53
C LYS A 81 2.55 14.22 -11.16
N HIS A 82 2.68 13.08 -10.52
CA HIS A 82 3.96 12.54 -10.08
C HIS A 82 4.07 11.07 -10.46
N THR A 83 5.27 10.64 -10.80
CA THR A 83 5.62 9.26 -11.11
C THR A 83 6.80 8.82 -10.27
N TYR A 84 6.81 7.56 -9.87
CA TYR A 84 7.92 6.94 -9.20
C TYR A 84 7.98 5.46 -9.57
N GLU A 85 9.20 4.97 -9.81
CA GLU A 85 9.49 3.56 -10.03
C GLU A 85 10.60 3.15 -9.07
N GLY A 86 10.36 2.13 -8.26
CA GLY A 86 11.30 1.65 -7.27
C GLY A 86 10.64 1.28 -5.94
N GLU A 87 11.48 1.09 -4.92
CA GLU A 87 11.02 0.79 -3.57
C GLU A 87 10.70 2.05 -2.79
N ALA A 88 9.46 2.17 -2.33
CA ALA A 88 9.04 3.19 -1.39
C ALA A 88 9.10 2.64 0.04
N ARG A 89 9.76 3.36 0.93
CA ARG A 89 9.84 3.05 2.37
C ARG A 89 8.85 3.91 3.13
N LEU A 90 7.85 3.29 3.74
CA LEU A 90 6.83 3.95 4.54
C LEU A 90 7.01 3.56 6.01
N THR A 91 7.25 4.52 6.88
CA THR A 91 7.54 4.25 8.30
C THR A 91 6.54 4.97 9.20
N ARG A 92 6.08 4.28 10.23
CA ARG A 92 5.23 4.83 11.28
C ARG A 92 5.51 4.19 12.62
N ARG A 93 5.54 4.99 13.68
CA ARG A 93 5.50 4.47 15.05
C ARG A 93 4.06 4.23 15.46
N ILE A 94 3.83 3.11 16.13
CA ILE A 94 2.52 2.76 16.68
C ILE A 94 2.65 2.47 18.18
N ALA A 95 1.66 2.89 18.94
CA ALA A 95 1.49 2.51 20.32
C ALA A 95 0.36 1.49 20.41
N PHE A 96 0.71 0.20 20.41
CA PHE A 96 -0.27 -0.88 20.41
C PHE A 96 0.19 -2.02 21.32
N HIS A 97 -0.62 -2.34 22.30
CA HIS A 97 -0.42 -3.49 23.19
C HIS A 97 -1.36 -4.63 22.77
N PRO A 98 -0.81 -5.72 22.23
CA PRO A 98 -1.62 -6.86 21.87
C PRO A 98 -2.32 -7.44 23.10
N PRO A 99 -3.59 -7.87 22.98
CA PRO A 99 -4.26 -8.61 24.05
C PRO A 99 -3.53 -9.93 24.33
N GLU A 100 -3.39 -10.26 25.61
CA GLU A 100 -2.71 -11.48 26.02
C GLU A 100 -3.36 -12.75 25.42
N GLY A 101 -2.53 -13.65 24.94
CA GLY A 101 -2.98 -14.93 24.35
C GLY A 101 -3.67 -14.81 23.00
N LYS A 102 -3.68 -13.62 22.37
CA LYS A 102 -4.26 -13.44 21.03
C LYS A 102 -3.18 -13.41 19.95
N ARG A 103 -3.51 -13.98 18.81
CA ARG A 103 -2.72 -13.82 17.60
C ARG A 103 -3.03 -12.45 16.98
N VAL A 104 -2.00 -11.81 16.48
CA VAL A 104 -2.08 -10.49 15.84
C VAL A 104 -1.55 -10.59 14.43
N PHE A 105 -2.33 -10.07 13.49
CA PHE A 105 -1.95 -10.02 12.09
C PHE A 105 -2.01 -8.57 11.61
N LEU A 106 -1.01 -8.18 10.83
CA LEU A 106 -1.06 -6.97 10.02
C LEU A 106 -1.49 -7.36 8.62
N GLU A 107 -2.52 -6.70 8.13
CA GLU A 107 -3.06 -6.90 6.78
C GLU A 107 -2.91 -5.62 5.97
N ALA A 108 -2.36 -5.73 4.76
CA ALA A 108 -2.19 -4.62 3.84
C ALA A 108 -2.75 -4.99 2.47
N GLU A 109 -3.74 -4.23 2.04
CA GLU A 109 -4.40 -4.43 0.76
C GLU A 109 -3.78 -3.57 -0.35
N ARG A 110 -3.95 -4.01 -1.60
CA ARG A 110 -3.64 -3.26 -2.83
C ARG A 110 -2.17 -2.89 -3.00
N ALA A 111 -1.27 -3.58 -2.33
CA ALA A 111 0.15 -3.51 -2.62
C ALA A 111 0.56 -4.72 -3.47
N ARG A 112 1.46 -4.54 -4.43
CA ARG A 112 1.94 -5.64 -5.29
C ARG A 112 3.06 -6.41 -4.64
N CYS A 113 4.15 -5.71 -4.35
CA CYS A 113 5.31 -6.26 -3.66
C CYS A 113 5.45 -5.47 -2.37
N LEU A 114 5.18 -6.12 -1.25
CA LEU A 114 5.23 -5.49 0.05
C LEU A 114 6.06 -6.34 1.00
N ARG A 115 6.94 -5.71 1.75
CA ARG A 115 7.67 -6.31 2.88
C ARG A 115 7.36 -5.51 4.13
N LEU A 116 7.22 -6.19 5.24
CA LEU A 116 7.01 -5.56 6.55
C LEU A 116 8.26 -5.74 7.40
N LEU A 117 8.69 -4.65 8.04
CA LEU A 117 9.65 -4.70 9.13
C LEU A 117 9.01 -4.17 10.41
N VAL A 118 9.23 -4.86 11.51
CA VAL A 118 8.91 -4.42 12.86
C VAL A 118 10.23 -4.16 13.58
N ASP A 119 10.46 -2.92 14.01
CA ASP A 119 11.71 -2.47 14.64
C ASP A 119 12.97 -2.88 13.84
N GLY A 120 12.87 -2.77 12.51
CA GLY A 120 13.94 -3.08 11.58
C GLY A 120 14.13 -4.57 11.27
N LYS A 121 13.34 -5.47 11.86
CA LYS A 121 13.38 -6.91 11.56
C LYS A 121 12.28 -7.27 10.58
N GLU A 122 12.65 -7.92 9.49
CA GLU A 122 11.71 -8.35 8.47
C GLU A 122 10.80 -9.48 8.99
N VAL A 123 9.52 -9.34 8.68
CA VAL A 123 8.46 -10.30 9.02
C VAL A 123 8.02 -10.97 7.71
N PRO A 124 8.09 -12.30 7.59
CA PRO A 124 7.65 -12.98 6.39
C PRO A 124 6.13 -12.92 6.23
N ASP A 125 5.65 -12.97 4.99
CA ASP A 125 4.24 -13.15 4.70
C ASP A 125 3.72 -14.43 5.34
N PHE A 126 2.61 -14.35 6.04
CA PHE A 126 1.92 -15.50 6.62
C PHE A 126 1.24 -16.38 5.55
N VAL A 127 0.76 -15.73 4.50
CA VAL A 127 0.18 -16.40 3.32
C VAL A 127 0.95 -15.87 2.11
N PRO A 128 1.40 -16.74 1.18
CA PRO A 128 2.05 -16.29 -0.04
C PRO A 128 1.16 -15.27 -0.76
N PRO A 129 1.64 -14.05 -1.02
CA PRO A 129 0.85 -13.01 -1.63
C PRO A 129 0.56 -13.33 -3.10
N SER A 130 -0.57 -12.83 -3.57
CA SER A 130 -0.87 -12.74 -4.99
C SER A 130 -1.28 -11.31 -5.32
N ILE A 131 -1.27 -10.96 -6.59
CA ILE A 131 -1.60 -9.61 -7.05
C ILE A 131 -3.01 -9.14 -6.64
N THR A 132 -3.88 -10.07 -6.27
CA THR A 132 -5.29 -9.81 -5.93
C THR A 132 -5.62 -10.09 -4.48
N THR A 133 -4.67 -10.58 -3.69
CA THR A 133 -4.88 -10.90 -2.28
C THR A 133 -4.11 -9.93 -1.38
N PRO A 134 -4.63 -9.61 -0.19
CA PRO A 134 -3.88 -8.85 0.79
C PRO A 134 -2.58 -9.54 1.19
N HIS A 135 -1.56 -8.73 1.51
CA HIS A 135 -0.42 -9.22 2.27
C HIS A 135 -0.83 -9.38 3.72
N VAL A 136 -0.51 -10.52 4.31
CA VAL A 136 -0.84 -10.84 5.70
C VAL A 136 0.43 -11.24 6.43
N PHE A 137 0.78 -10.51 7.48
CA PHE A 137 1.96 -10.74 8.30
C PHE A 137 1.53 -11.13 9.72
N GLU A 138 2.04 -12.23 10.25
CA GLU A 138 1.81 -12.54 11.65
C GLU A 138 2.81 -11.79 12.53
N VAL A 139 2.33 -10.86 13.33
CA VAL A 139 3.13 -10.01 14.22
C VAL A 139 2.93 -10.35 15.70
N THR A 140 2.40 -11.52 15.98
CA THR A 140 2.22 -12.04 17.34
C THR A 140 3.56 -12.07 18.08
N GLY A 141 3.61 -11.42 19.25
CA GLY A 141 4.81 -11.36 20.08
C GLY A 141 5.94 -10.44 19.55
N LEU A 142 5.72 -9.74 18.42
CA LEU A 142 6.65 -8.75 17.90
C LEU A 142 6.30 -7.32 18.34
N LEU A 143 5.06 -7.10 18.76
CA LEU A 143 4.58 -5.81 19.23
C LEU A 143 4.55 -5.79 20.77
N ASP A 144 5.19 -4.81 21.36
CA ASP A 144 5.35 -4.67 22.83
C ASP A 144 4.92 -3.32 23.38
N GLY A 145 4.21 -2.54 22.56
CA GLY A 145 3.64 -1.25 22.97
C GLY A 145 4.07 -0.09 22.10
N ASP A 146 5.35 0.12 21.87
CA ASP A 146 5.85 1.22 21.05
C ASP A 146 6.84 0.69 20.00
N ASN A 147 6.32 0.40 18.82
CA ASN A 147 7.07 -0.20 17.76
C ASN A 147 7.14 0.68 16.50
N ALA A 148 8.23 0.59 15.77
CA ALA A 148 8.36 1.17 14.44
C ALA A 148 7.95 0.14 13.38
N LEU A 149 6.86 0.41 12.67
CA LEU A 149 6.48 -0.34 11.49
C LEU A 149 7.11 0.30 10.26
N THR A 150 7.71 -0.51 9.40
CA THR A 150 8.20 -0.08 8.09
C THR A 150 7.61 -0.99 7.03
N LEU A 151 6.92 -0.39 6.06
CA LEU A 151 6.45 -1.03 4.85
C LEU A 151 7.42 -0.67 3.72
N LEU A 152 7.93 -1.68 3.02
CA LEU A 152 8.73 -1.53 1.81
C LEU A 152 7.86 -1.97 0.64
N SER A 153 7.42 -1.02 -0.16
CA SER A 153 6.55 -1.27 -1.31
C SER A 153 7.31 -1.01 -2.60
N ASP A 154 7.41 -2.03 -3.45
CA ASP A 154 8.14 -1.97 -4.70
C ASP A 154 7.19 -2.09 -5.89
N ASN A 155 7.28 -1.13 -6.82
CA ASN A 155 6.51 -1.10 -8.05
C ASN A 155 7.36 -1.32 -9.32
N SER A 156 8.64 -1.65 -9.17
CA SER A 156 9.58 -1.86 -10.28
C SER A 156 9.48 -3.24 -10.93
N TYR A 157 8.44 -4.01 -10.64
CA TYR A 157 8.32 -5.39 -11.11
C TYR A 157 8.27 -5.50 -12.64
N PRO A 158 9.19 -6.27 -13.27
CA PRO A 158 9.26 -6.38 -14.73
C PRO A 158 7.98 -6.97 -15.33
N GLY A 159 7.47 -6.33 -16.38
CA GLY A 159 6.35 -6.85 -17.19
C GLY A 159 4.97 -6.50 -16.67
N LEU A 160 4.85 -5.69 -15.65
CA LEU A 160 3.58 -5.11 -15.22
C LEU A 160 3.56 -3.61 -15.55
N PRO A 161 2.39 -3.05 -15.90
CA PRO A 161 2.29 -1.60 -16.08
C PRO A 161 2.80 -0.89 -14.82
N HIS A 162 3.62 0.16 -15.01
CA HIS A 162 4.19 0.97 -13.92
C HIS A 162 3.15 1.72 -13.06
N ASP A 163 1.89 1.41 -13.28
CA ASP A 163 0.70 2.00 -12.66
C ASP A 163 0.26 1.27 -11.40
N ALA A 164 1.14 0.45 -10.85
CA ALA A 164 0.82 -0.24 -9.63
C ALA A 164 0.59 0.74 -8.50
N ILE A 165 -0.62 0.72 -8.03
CA ILE A 165 -1.05 1.40 -6.82
C ILE A 165 -0.22 0.85 -5.65
N VAL A 166 0.39 1.73 -4.91
CA VAL A 166 1.03 1.42 -3.63
C VAL A 166 -0.03 1.46 -2.56
#